data_1102231aea3a06d7f161fc93871dbfcb
#
_entry.id   1102231aea3a06d7f161fc93871dbfcb
#
_cell.length_a   1.000
_cell.length_b   1.000
_cell.length_c   1.000
_cell.angle_alpha   90.00
_cell.angle_beta   90.00
_cell.angle_gamma   90.00
#
_symmetry.space_group_name_H-M   'P 1'
#
loop_
_entity.id
_entity.type
_entity.pdbx_description
1 polymer ?
#
loop_
_entity_poly.entity_id
_entity_poly.type
_entity_poly.pdbx_seq_one_letter_code
_entity_poly.pdbx_strand_id
1 'polypeptide(L)'
;MTGIGLVTTLGGSSAEVRRRLAAGEVAANRTVPGAPGLRLATIDGFSARPHFRQPKALKLTDRKTQLAVAAAMLAVADAGLAEEVARDDWAIVLGCSASDLQCAELARALAPLDPAAPERAVDDLPHFAERVLGGLNPLWLLINLPNMVGAHVGIQLASHGPNHTLTGDSIAGTQALGEAWLAIAGGEREIALAGGADAPLDPFDLGILATDHRQTEGPPFLVSEGAAVWVLEEREQAHRRGARVLGEIHGYASAAAIGGDAAGARRRAVGGAIGAIGASGGSEASGDARWQGSVGAATTREEIHHRLGHALAAAGPIEGAIRLAELAETSGTAPAAGGLLVAVGTLGQCAALALAGPERPTRRRSDESDAG
;
A
#
# COMPACT_ATOMS: atom_id res chain seq x y z
N MET A 1 -8.42 3.67 -12.33
CA MET A 1 -8.36 4.11 -10.92
C MET A 1 -9.22 5.35 -10.78
N THR A 2 -10.14 5.33 -9.86
CA THR A 2 -11.14 6.40 -9.72
C THR A 2 -11.11 7.09 -8.36
N GLY A 3 -10.49 6.48 -7.35
CA GLY A 3 -10.30 7.09 -6.04
C GLY A 3 -9.04 6.61 -5.35
N ILE A 4 -8.45 7.48 -4.54
CA ILE A 4 -7.26 7.20 -3.74
C ILE A 4 -7.45 7.79 -2.34
N GLY A 5 -7.32 6.94 -1.33
CA GLY A 5 -7.27 7.33 0.06
C GLY A 5 -5.86 7.18 0.61
N LEU A 6 -5.36 8.23 1.22
CA LEU A 6 -4.03 8.29 1.82
C LEU A 6 -4.11 8.65 3.30
N VAL A 7 -3.30 7.99 4.11
CA VAL A 7 -3.01 8.38 5.50
C VAL A 7 -1.50 8.26 5.68
N THR A 8 -0.83 9.39 5.74
CA THR A 8 0.65 9.44 5.78
C THR A 8 1.15 10.47 6.78
N THR A 9 2.42 10.42 7.11
CA THR A 9 3.11 11.37 7.99
C THR A 9 3.20 12.79 7.41
N LEU A 10 2.99 12.96 6.10
CA LEU A 10 2.99 14.26 5.41
C LEU A 10 1.62 14.68 4.87
N GLY A 11 0.53 14.01 5.25
CA GLY A 11 -0.81 14.43 4.85
C GLY A 11 -1.73 13.30 4.42
N GLY A 12 -2.98 13.66 4.11
CA GLY A 12 -4.07 12.74 3.80
C GLY A 12 -4.52 12.77 2.32
N SER A 13 -3.81 13.49 1.44
CA SER A 13 -4.09 13.48 0.00
C SER A 13 -2.81 13.55 -0.83
N SER A 14 -2.83 13.00 -2.05
CA SER A 14 -1.69 13.03 -2.96
C SER A 14 -1.22 14.46 -3.25
N ALA A 15 -2.15 15.39 -3.43
CA ALA A 15 -1.85 16.80 -3.69
C ALA A 15 -1.16 17.47 -2.50
N GLU A 16 -1.62 17.21 -1.28
CA GLU A 16 -1.00 17.73 -0.06
C GLU A 16 0.41 17.18 0.14
N VAL A 17 0.56 15.85 0.06
CA VAL A 17 1.86 15.18 0.22
C VAL A 17 2.87 15.72 -0.80
N ARG A 18 2.48 15.84 -2.07
CA ARG A 18 3.34 16.41 -3.12
C ARG A 18 3.75 17.85 -2.84
N ARG A 19 2.80 18.71 -2.46
CA ARG A 19 3.10 20.11 -2.12
C ARG A 19 4.13 20.19 -0.99
N ARG A 20 3.99 19.37 0.06
CA ARG A 20 4.91 19.35 1.19
C ARG A 20 6.28 18.77 0.81
N LEU A 21 6.31 17.72 -0.01
CA LEU A 21 7.56 17.20 -0.57
C LEU A 21 8.28 18.24 -1.44
N ALA A 22 7.54 18.94 -2.32
CA ALA A 22 8.11 20.03 -3.15
C ALA A 22 8.63 21.20 -2.31
N ALA A 23 8.02 21.50 -1.17
CA ALA A 23 8.50 22.48 -0.21
C ALA A 23 9.73 22.01 0.61
N GLY A 24 10.20 20.79 0.37
CA GLY A 24 11.35 20.24 1.10
C GLY A 24 11.03 19.75 2.51
N GLU A 25 9.75 19.62 2.87
CA GLU A 25 9.36 19.16 4.18
C GLU A 25 9.76 17.70 4.41
N VAL A 26 10.16 17.40 5.64
CA VAL A 26 10.46 16.06 6.13
C VAL A 26 9.49 15.76 7.26
N ALA A 27 8.98 14.52 7.31
CA ALA A 27 8.11 14.09 8.39
C ALA A 27 8.79 14.29 9.76
N ALA A 28 8.03 14.81 10.73
CA ALA A 28 8.49 14.92 12.10
C ALA A 28 8.92 13.54 12.59
N ASN A 29 10.15 13.41 13.06
CA ASN A 29 10.72 12.12 13.41
C ASN A 29 11.56 12.19 14.68
N ARG A 30 11.80 11.03 15.27
CA ARG A 30 12.61 10.86 16.47
C ARG A 30 13.62 9.74 16.28
N THR A 31 14.69 9.77 17.07
CA THR A 31 15.65 8.68 17.15
C THR A 31 15.02 7.48 17.85
N VAL A 32 15.41 6.27 17.42
CA VAL A 32 15.01 5.02 18.06
C VAL A 32 16.10 4.64 19.09
N PRO A 33 15.78 4.58 20.40
CA PRO A 33 16.76 4.18 21.40
C PRO A 33 17.36 2.81 21.09
N GLY A 34 18.67 2.70 21.14
CA GLY A 34 19.40 1.46 20.82
C GLY A 34 19.56 1.13 19.34
N ALA A 35 18.97 1.94 18.42
CA ALA A 35 19.06 1.74 16.99
C ALA A 35 19.41 3.07 16.27
N PRO A 36 20.67 3.58 16.36
CA PRO A 36 21.06 4.88 15.83
C PRO A 36 20.92 5.00 14.30
N GLY A 37 20.90 3.86 13.58
CA GLY A 37 20.63 3.79 12.15
C GLY A 37 19.17 3.97 11.77
N LEU A 38 18.26 4.07 12.74
CA LEU A 38 16.84 4.25 12.50
C LEU A 38 16.33 5.59 13.03
N ARG A 39 15.39 6.16 12.29
CA ARG A 39 14.50 7.25 12.68
C ARG A 39 13.06 6.78 12.57
N LEU A 40 12.19 7.27 13.40
CA LEU A 40 10.78 6.90 13.43
C LEU A 40 9.89 8.12 13.27
N ALA A 41 9.03 8.11 12.25
CA ALA A 41 7.97 9.09 12.05
C ALA A 41 6.60 8.49 12.32
N THR A 42 5.78 9.20 13.08
CA THR A 42 4.41 8.81 13.42
C THR A 42 3.40 9.84 12.92
N ILE A 43 2.17 9.41 12.70
CA ILE A 43 1.06 10.29 12.33
C ILE A 43 0.41 10.77 13.64
N ASP A 44 0.90 11.92 14.12
CA ASP A 44 0.44 12.48 15.38
C ASP A 44 -1.02 12.96 15.29
N GLY A 45 -1.78 12.72 16.35
CA GLY A 45 -3.19 13.13 16.42
C GLY A 45 -4.14 12.34 15.53
N PHE A 46 -3.67 11.32 14.81
CA PHE A 46 -4.55 10.48 13.98
C PHE A 46 -5.57 9.71 14.83
N SER A 47 -6.83 9.83 14.44
CA SER A 47 -7.95 9.06 14.98
C SER A 47 -8.71 8.35 13.86
N ALA A 48 -8.81 7.04 13.94
CA ALA A 48 -9.59 6.26 13.01
C ALA A 48 -11.12 6.34 13.27
N ARG A 49 -11.53 6.87 14.44
CA ARG A 49 -12.93 6.87 14.86
C ARG A 49 -13.94 7.43 13.84
N PRO A 50 -13.65 8.53 13.12
CA PRO A 50 -14.56 9.07 12.11
C PRO A 50 -14.81 8.11 10.93
N HIS A 51 -13.91 7.17 10.69
CA HIS A 51 -13.93 6.23 9.56
C HIS A 51 -14.58 4.88 9.91
N PHE A 52 -14.92 4.67 11.18
CA PHE A 52 -15.56 3.44 11.65
C PHE A 52 -17.07 3.64 11.84
N ARG A 53 -17.89 2.90 11.08
CA ARG A 53 -19.36 2.86 11.26
C ARG A 53 -19.73 2.37 12.65
N GLN A 54 -18.94 1.46 13.20
CA GLN A 54 -19.09 0.90 14.54
C GLN A 54 -17.85 1.23 15.39
N PRO A 55 -17.84 2.33 16.15
CA PRO A 55 -16.66 2.73 16.93
C PRO A 55 -16.18 1.70 17.96
N LYS A 56 -17.06 0.77 18.38
CA LYS A 56 -16.68 -0.33 19.29
C LYS A 56 -15.68 -1.29 18.63
N ALA A 57 -15.69 -1.42 17.30
CA ALA A 57 -14.75 -2.26 16.54
C ALA A 57 -13.31 -1.79 16.66
N LEU A 58 -13.04 -0.52 16.99
CA LEU A 58 -11.69 0.00 17.25
C LEU A 58 -10.92 -0.79 18.32
N LYS A 59 -11.63 -1.41 19.28
CA LYS A 59 -11.01 -2.24 20.32
C LYS A 59 -10.47 -3.57 19.79
N LEU A 60 -10.86 -3.95 18.58
CA LEU A 60 -10.50 -5.20 17.92
C LEU A 60 -9.51 -4.96 16.76
N THR A 61 -8.95 -3.77 16.66
CA THR A 61 -8.06 -3.38 15.56
C THR A 61 -6.74 -2.86 16.08
N ASP A 62 -5.66 -3.32 15.46
CA ASP A 62 -4.34 -2.74 15.59
C ASP A 62 -4.20 -1.41 14.83
N ARG A 63 -3.05 -0.79 14.94
CA ARG A 63 -2.78 0.52 14.31
C ARG A 63 -2.84 0.44 12.78
N LYS A 64 -2.23 -0.57 12.16
CA LYS A 64 -2.24 -0.73 10.69
C LYS A 64 -3.64 -0.95 10.14
N THR A 65 -4.47 -1.75 10.83
CA THR A 65 -5.88 -1.94 10.48
C THR A 65 -6.67 -0.64 10.55
N GLN A 66 -6.44 0.18 11.56
CA GLN A 66 -7.08 1.50 11.69
C GLN A 66 -6.70 2.43 10.54
N LEU A 67 -5.44 2.45 10.14
CA LEU A 67 -4.95 3.22 8.99
C LEU A 67 -5.56 2.71 7.68
N ALA A 68 -5.63 1.39 7.49
CA ALA A 68 -6.22 0.77 6.31
C ALA A 68 -7.70 1.12 6.15
N VAL A 69 -8.48 1.01 7.23
CA VAL A 69 -9.91 1.38 7.21
C VAL A 69 -10.07 2.86 6.85
N ALA A 70 -9.28 3.74 7.47
CA ALA A 70 -9.35 5.18 7.17
C ALA A 70 -9.02 5.45 5.69
N ALA A 71 -7.94 4.87 5.17
CA ALA A 71 -7.57 5.01 3.76
C ALA A 71 -8.63 4.44 2.82
N ALA A 72 -9.23 3.28 3.13
CA ALA A 72 -10.29 2.70 2.31
C ALA A 72 -11.54 3.57 2.26
N MET A 73 -11.98 4.12 3.39
CA MET A 73 -13.12 5.04 3.44
C MET A 73 -12.87 6.34 2.68
N LEU A 74 -11.64 6.87 2.77
CA LEU A 74 -11.23 8.05 2.00
C LEU A 74 -11.18 7.75 0.49
N ALA A 75 -10.70 6.56 0.09
CA ALA A 75 -10.66 6.15 -1.31
C ALA A 75 -12.06 6.05 -1.93
N VAL A 76 -13.00 5.44 -1.21
CA VAL A 76 -14.40 5.32 -1.64
C VAL A 76 -15.06 6.69 -1.77
N ALA A 77 -14.80 7.58 -0.83
CA ALA A 77 -15.28 8.96 -0.89
C ALA A 77 -14.68 9.73 -2.08
N ASP A 78 -13.36 9.61 -2.33
CA ASP A 78 -12.67 10.25 -3.46
C ASP A 78 -13.14 9.71 -4.82
N ALA A 79 -13.52 8.41 -4.88
CA ALA A 79 -14.10 7.79 -6.07
C ALA A 79 -15.55 8.26 -6.36
N GLY A 80 -16.19 8.96 -5.43
CA GLY A 80 -17.60 9.34 -5.55
C GLY A 80 -18.53 8.12 -5.60
N LEU A 81 -18.17 7.02 -4.94
CA LEU A 81 -19.00 5.84 -4.84
C LEU A 81 -20.00 6.03 -3.69
N ALA A 82 -21.24 6.30 -4.06
CA ALA A 82 -22.33 6.52 -3.11
C ALA A 82 -22.59 5.27 -2.24
N GLU A 83 -23.23 5.46 -1.07
CA GLU A 83 -23.59 4.35 -0.18
C GLU A 83 -24.58 3.38 -0.81
N GLU A 84 -25.36 3.84 -1.80
CA GLU A 84 -26.37 3.07 -2.51
C GLU A 84 -25.77 2.09 -3.55
N VAL A 85 -24.50 2.24 -3.91
CA VAL A 85 -23.85 1.29 -4.83
C VAL A 85 -23.64 -0.02 -4.09
N ALA A 86 -24.25 -1.08 -4.65
CA ALA A 86 -24.11 -2.43 -4.09
C ALA A 86 -22.63 -2.82 -4.00
N ARG A 87 -22.20 -3.21 -2.80
CA ARG A 87 -20.80 -3.53 -2.50
C ARG A 87 -20.56 -5.03 -2.34
N ASP A 88 -21.58 -5.84 -2.64
CA ASP A 88 -21.53 -7.28 -2.41
C ASP A 88 -20.44 -7.98 -3.23
N ASP A 89 -20.11 -7.43 -4.40
CA ASP A 89 -19.12 -7.99 -5.31
C ASP A 89 -17.75 -7.24 -5.33
N TRP A 90 -17.57 -6.22 -4.49
CA TRP A 90 -16.30 -5.52 -4.46
C TRP A 90 -15.20 -6.41 -3.88
N ALA A 91 -14.13 -6.59 -4.66
CA ALA A 91 -12.96 -7.26 -4.14
C ALA A 91 -12.17 -6.33 -3.20
N ILE A 92 -11.60 -6.90 -2.15
CA ILE A 92 -10.68 -6.21 -1.25
C ILE A 92 -9.37 -6.99 -1.25
N VAL A 93 -8.29 -6.34 -1.72
CA VAL A 93 -6.96 -6.95 -1.77
C VAL A 93 -5.98 -6.00 -1.11
N LEU A 94 -5.52 -6.32 0.09
CA LEU A 94 -4.65 -5.45 0.87
C LEU A 94 -3.34 -6.13 1.23
N GLY A 95 -2.25 -5.38 1.15
CA GLY A 95 -0.94 -5.78 1.62
C GLY A 95 -0.65 -5.24 3.02
N CYS A 96 -0.06 -6.06 3.87
CA CYS A 96 0.48 -5.62 5.16
C CYS A 96 1.69 -6.47 5.57
N SER A 97 2.47 -6.01 6.55
CA SER A 97 3.47 -6.86 7.20
C SER A 97 2.80 -7.93 8.07
N ALA A 98 3.51 -9.04 8.28
CA ALA A 98 3.09 -10.09 9.21
C ALA A 98 3.27 -9.68 10.69
N SER A 99 4.02 -8.62 10.93
CA SER A 99 4.41 -8.11 12.25
C SER A 99 3.30 -7.25 12.87
N ASP A 100 3.51 -6.85 14.06
CA ASP A 100 2.73 -6.15 15.06
C ASP A 100 2.27 -7.12 16.17
N LEU A 101 3.27 -7.67 16.88
CA LEU A 101 3.02 -8.69 17.91
C LEU A 101 2.54 -8.09 19.24
N GLN A 102 2.33 -6.77 19.33
CA GLN A 102 2.05 -6.09 20.58
C GLN A 102 3.02 -6.56 21.68
N CYS A 103 4.32 -6.43 21.42
CA CYS A 103 5.40 -6.99 22.23
C CYS A 103 5.26 -6.70 23.73
N ALA A 104 4.71 -5.56 24.12
CA ALA A 104 4.49 -5.23 25.52
C ALA A 104 3.48 -6.16 26.21
N GLU A 105 2.47 -6.63 25.51
CA GLU A 105 1.49 -7.58 26.02
C GLU A 105 2.08 -9.00 26.06
N LEU A 106 2.72 -9.40 24.97
CA LEU A 106 3.41 -10.69 24.90
C LEU A 106 4.52 -10.82 25.95
N ALA A 107 5.32 -9.77 26.15
CA ALA A 107 6.37 -9.76 27.18
C ALA A 107 5.81 -9.93 28.59
N ARG A 108 4.67 -9.30 28.90
CA ARG A 108 3.98 -9.48 30.18
C ARG A 108 3.48 -10.92 30.37
N ALA A 109 2.92 -11.51 29.32
CA ALA A 109 2.43 -12.89 29.35
C ALA A 109 3.58 -13.91 29.51
N LEU A 110 4.74 -13.63 28.90
CA LEU A 110 5.92 -14.48 28.98
C LEU A 110 6.76 -14.25 30.26
N ALA A 111 6.58 -13.14 30.96
CA ALA A 111 7.36 -12.78 32.14
C ALA A 111 7.42 -13.86 33.26
N PRO A 112 6.39 -14.72 33.47
CA PRO A 112 6.47 -15.82 34.44
C PRO A 112 7.40 -16.98 34.04
N LEU A 113 7.85 -17.01 32.77
CA LEU A 113 8.74 -18.08 32.30
C LEU A 113 10.20 -17.79 32.72
N ASP A 114 10.96 -18.85 32.98
CA ASP A 114 12.39 -18.73 33.24
C ASP A 114 13.16 -18.45 31.92
N PRO A 115 13.71 -17.24 31.72
CA PRO A 115 14.45 -16.92 30.51
C PRO A 115 15.75 -17.73 30.34
N ALA A 116 16.26 -18.36 31.42
CA ALA A 116 17.46 -19.19 31.39
C ALA A 116 17.18 -20.64 30.95
N ALA A 117 15.91 -21.04 30.93
CA ALA A 117 15.51 -22.40 30.56
C ALA A 117 14.17 -22.40 29.79
N PRO A 118 14.11 -21.74 28.61
CA PRO A 118 12.86 -21.59 27.83
C PRO A 118 12.31 -22.95 27.36
N GLU A 119 13.18 -23.97 27.20
CA GLU A 119 12.79 -25.33 26.83
C GLU A 119 11.90 -26.00 27.88
N ARG A 120 12.01 -25.62 29.16
CA ARG A 120 11.15 -26.15 30.24
C ARG A 120 9.67 -25.75 30.08
N ALA A 121 9.39 -24.72 29.29
CA ALA A 121 8.02 -24.35 28.97
C ALA A 121 7.30 -25.46 28.17
N VAL A 122 8.05 -26.26 27.42
CA VAL A 122 7.52 -27.39 26.63
C VAL A 122 7.28 -28.62 27.51
N ASP A 123 8.05 -28.76 28.60
CA ASP A 123 7.92 -29.90 29.50
C ASP A 123 6.65 -29.87 30.37
N ASP A 124 6.05 -28.67 30.51
CA ASP A 124 4.82 -28.46 31.28
C ASP A 124 3.81 -27.58 30.51
N LEU A 125 3.31 -28.10 29.41
CA LEU A 125 2.34 -27.42 28.56
C LEU A 125 1.07 -26.95 29.27
N PRO A 126 0.45 -27.71 30.21
CA PRO A 126 -0.68 -27.22 30.98
C PRO A 126 -0.38 -25.93 31.76
N HIS A 127 0.74 -25.89 32.47
CA HIS A 127 1.17 -24.71 33.20
C HIS A 127 1.56 -23.55 32.29
N PHE A 128 2.21 -23.84 31.16
CA PHE A 128 2.48 -22.84 30.12
C PHE A 128 1.18 -22.20 29.61
N ALA A 129 0.22 -23.04 29.24
CA ALA A 129 -1.07 -22.55 28.75
C ALA A 129 -1.79 -21.70 29.79
N GLU A 130 -1.87 -22.16 31.04
CA GLU A 130 -2.54 -21.45 32.12
C GLU A 130 -1.87 -20.09 32.41
N ARG A 131 -0.56 -20.05 32.52
CA ARG A 131 0.19 -18.83 32.89
C ARG A 131 0.32 -17.85 31.74
N VAL A 132 0.65 -18.31 30.54
CA VAL A 132 0.91 -17.44 29.40
C VAL A 132 -0.39 -17.02 28.73
N LEU A 133 -1.27 -17.95 28.38
CA LEU A 133 -2.54 -17.64 27.74
C LEU A 133 -3.48 -16.87 28.67
N GLY A 134 -3.46 -17.20 29.98
CA GLY A 134 -4.21 -16.44 30.98
C GLY A 134 -3.72 -15.00 31.17
N GLY A 135 -2.48 -14.69 30.79
CA GLY A 135 -1.89 -13.34 30.80
C GLY A 135 -2.16 -12.51 29.55
N LEU A 136 -2.63 -13.13 28.48
CA LEU A 136 -2.97 -12.44 27.21
C LEU A 136 -4.44 -11.98 27.21
N ASN A 137 -4.70 -10.87 26.55
CA ASN A 137 -6.07 -10.49 26.19
C ASN A 137 -6.68 -11.64 25.38
N PRO A 138 -7.89 -12.16 25.73
CA PRO A 138 -8.53 -13.22 24.96
C PRO A 138 -8.71 -12.92 23.46
N LEU A 139 -8.70 -11.63 23.08
CA LEU A 139 -8.80 -11.16 21.70
C LEU A 139 -7.44 -10.86 21.07
N TRP A 140 -6.33 -11.08 21.79
CA TRP A 140 -4.99 -10.73 21.32
C TRP A 140 -4.67 -11.36 19.96
N LEU A 141 -4.95 -12.65 19.80
CA LEU A 141 -4.71 -13.33 18.54
C LEU A 141 -5.54 -12.72 17.40
N LEU A 142 -6.81 -12.42 17.65
CA LEU A 142 -7.71 -11.82 16.67
C LEU A 142 -7.21 -10.43 16.22
N ILE A 143 -6.72 -9.62 17.15
CA ILE A 143 -6.21 -8.27 16.83
C ILE A 143 -4.95 -8.34 15.97
N ASN A 144 -4.08 -9.35 16.19
CA ASN A 144 -2.78 -9.46 15.56
C ASN A 144 -2.76 -10.27 14.26
N LEU A 145 -3.88 -10.88 13.85
CA LEU A 145 -3.92 -11.62 12.59
C LEU A 145 -3.84 -10.68 11.39
N PRO A 146 -2.89 -10.88 10.46
CA PRO A 146 -2.71 -9.97 9.32
C PRO A 146 -3.95 -9.82 8.44
N ASN A 147 -4.76 -10.89 8.27
CA ASN A 147 -5.99 -10.86 7.49
C ASN A 147 -7.08 -9.95 8.09
N MET A 148 -6.94 -9.52 9.33
CA MET A 148 -7.88 -8.58 9.94
C MET A 148 -7.85 -7.19 9.30
N VAL A 149 -6.75 -6.83 8.63
CA VAL A 149 -6.66 -5.58 7.85
C VAL A 149 -7.74 -5.55 6.76
N GLY A 150 -7.78 -6.57 5.91
CA GLY A 150 -8.83 -6.70 4.87
C GLY A 150 -10.22 -6.95 5.46
N ALA A 151 -10.32 -7.81 6.49
CA ALA A 151 -11.59 -8.14 7.12
C ALA A 151 -12.29 -6.91 7.70
N HIS A 152 -11.58 -6.04 8.44
CA HIS A 152 -12.17 -4.83 9.00
C HIS A 152 -12.55 -3.81 7.92
N VAL A 153 -11.79 -3.69 6.83
CA VAL A 153 -12.20 -2.87 5.68
C VAL A 153 -13.52 -3.40 5.11
N GLY A 154 -13.66 -4.72 4.88
CA GLY A 154 -14.90 -5.33 4.43
C GLY A 154 -16.08 -5.07 5.36
N ILE A 155 -15.88 -5.24 6.68
CA ILE A 155 -16.90 -4.96 7.69
C ILE A 155 -17.35 -3.50 7.66
N GLN A 156 -16.41 -2.55 7.59
CA GLN A 156 -16.76 -1.12 7.56
C GLN A 156 -17.46 -0.71 6.26
N LEU A 157 -17.13 -1.34 5.14
CA LEU A 157 -17.77 -1.11 3.85
C LEU A 157 -19.08 -1.89 3.68
N ALA A 158 -19.36 -2.88 4.53
CA ALA A 158 -20.40 -3.89 4.35
C ALA A 158 -20.24 -4.61 2.99
N SER A 159 -19.00 -4.93 2.61
CA SER A 159 -18.69 -5.70 1.41
C SER A 159 -18.65 -7.19 1.74
N HIS A 160 -19.25 -8.00 0.87
CA HIS A 160 -19.30 -9.47 0.97
C HIS A 160 -18.51 -10.15 -0.17
N GLY A 161 -17.86 -9.36 -1.03
CA GLY A 161 -17.01 -9.85 -2.11
C GLY A 161 -15.73 -10.52 -1.62
N PRO A 162 -14.90 -11.01 -2.54
CA PRO A 162 -13.62 -11.63 -2.21
C PRO A 162 -12.74 -10.70 -1.39
N ASN A 163 -12.13 -11.25 -0.34
CA ASN A 163 -11.29 -10.49 0.57
C ASN A 163 -9.98 -11.24 0.80
N HIS A 164 -8.88 -10.65 0.33
CA HIS A 164 -7.55 -11.22 0.40
C HIS A 164 -6.60 -10.26 1.11
N THR A 165 -5.78 -10.78 1.99
CA THR A 165 -4.66 -10.04 2.56
C THR A 165 -3.36 -10.74 2.18
N LEU A 166 -2.47 -9.99 1.53
CA LEU A 166 -1.12 -10.41 1.18
C LEU A 166 -0.18 -10.00 2.31
N THR A 167 0.48 -10.97 2.91
CA THR A 167 1.48 -10.68 3.94
C THR A 167 2.88 -10.68 3.34
N GLY A 168 3.62 -9.64 3.63
CA GLY A 168 4.98 -9.45 3.14
C GLY A 168 5.58 -8.20 3.76
N ASP A 169 6.63 -7.73 3.12
CA ASP A 169 7.28 -6.46 3.45
C ASP A 169 6.88 -5.35 2.44
N SER A 170 7.84 -4.60 1.99
CA SER A 170 7.66 -3.45 1.07
C SER A 170 6.95 -3.76 -0.26
N ILE A 171 6.81 -5.03 -0.63
CA ILE A 171 6.17 -5.39 -1.92
C ILE A 171 4.68 -5.69 -1.78
N ALA A 172 4.19 -6.04 -0.59
CA ALA A 172 2.87 -6.62 -0.41
C ALA A 172 1.74 -5.69 -0.92
N GLY A 173 1.82 -4.40 -0.67
CA GLY A 173 0.82 -3.45 -1.17
C GLY A 173 0.86 -3.25 -2.69
N THR A 174 2.05 -3.29 -3.31
CA THR A 174 2.17 -3.24 -4.76
C THR A 174 1.66 -4.52 -5.41
N GLN A 175 1.92 -5.67 -4.79
CA GLN A 175 1.33 -6.95 -5.22
C GLN A 175 -0.19 -6.91 -5.10
N ALA A 176 -0.73 -6.38 -4.00
CA ALA A 176 -2.17 -6.25 -3.81
C ALA A 176 -2.85 -5.42 -4.92
N LEU A 177 -2.22 -4.31 -5.34
CA LEU A 177 -2.68 -3.52 -6.50
C LEU A 177 -2.64 -4.36 -7.80
N GLY A 178 -1.59 -5.14 -8.00
CA GLY A 178 -1.44 -5.99 -9.17
C GLY A 178 -2.45 -7.13 -9.23
N GLU A 179 -2.66 -7.84 -8.14
CA GLU A 179 -3.64 -8.93 -8.05
C GLU A 179 -5.08 -8.41 -8.26
N ALA A 180 -5.42 -7.26 -7.68
CA ALA A 180 -6.70 -6.62 -7.93
C ALA A 180 -6.88 -6.20 -9.39
N TRP A 181 -5.81 -5.69 -10.01
CA TRP A 181 -5.82 -5.36 -11.43
C TRP A 181 -6.02 -6.61 -12.30
N LEU A 182 -5.37 -7.72 -11.98
CA LEU A 182 -5.56 -9.00 -12.69
C LEU A 182 -7.03 -9.47 -12.61
N ALA A 183 -7.66 -9.39 -11.45
CA ALA A 183 -9.06 -9.77 -11.28
C ALA A 183 -10.00 -8.91 -12.13
N ILE A 184 -9.73 -7.59 -12.26
CA ILE A 184 -10.51 -6.68 -13.11
C ILE A 184 -10.21 -6.95 -14.59
N ALA A 185 -8.94 -7.03 -14.98
CA ALA A 185 -8.53 -7.28 -16.36
C ALA A 185 -9.00 -8.65 -16.88
N GLY A 186 -9.11 -9.64 -15.99
CA GLY A 186 -9.68 -10.96 -16.26
C GLY A 186 -11.21 -10.99 -16.31
N GLY A 187 -11.89 -9.87 -16.04
CA GLY A 187 -13.35 -9.79 -16.03
C GLY A 187 -14.01 -10.48 -14.83
N GLU A 188 -13.24 -10.83 -13.80
CA GLU A 188 -13.77 -11.47 -12.60
C GLU A 188 -14.51 -10.47 -11.69
N ARG A 189 -14.10 -9.21 -11.71
CA ARG A 189 -14.64 -8.14 -10.88
C ARG A 189 -14.69 -6.82 -11.65
N GLU A 190 -15.68 -6.01 -11.32
CA GLU A 190 -15.81 -4.66 -11.88
C GLU A 190 -15.19 -3.59 -10.98
N ILE A 191 -15.18 -3.84 -9.66
CA ILE A 191 -14.62 -2.92 -8.65
C ILE A 191 -13.75 -3.70 -7.66
N ALA A 192 -12.60 -3.12 -7.34
CA ALA A 192 -11.72 -3.61 -6.29
C ALA A 192 -11.14 -2.45 -5.47
N LEU A 193 -11.04 -2.65 -4.16
CA LEU A 193 -10.20 -1.84 -3.29
C LEU A 193 -8.87 -2.56 -3.10
N ALA A 194 -7.77 -1.90 -3.41
CA ALA A 194 -6.46 -2.50 -3.29
C ALA A 194 -5.41 -1.50 -2.79
N GLY A 195 -4.37 -2.00 -2.15
CA GLY A 195 -3.32 -1.15 -1.62
C GLY A 195 -2.58 -1.78 -0.46
N GLY A 196 -2.10 -0.95 0.47
CA GLY A 196 -1.38 -1.46 1.64
C GLY A 196 -1.46 -0.53 2.83
N ALA A 197 -1.26 -1.12 4.01
CA ALA A 197 -1.18 -0.42 5.27
C ALA A 197 -0.14 -1.06 6.19
N ASP A 198 0.63 -0.24 6.87
CA ASP A 198 1.58 -0.71 7.87
C ASP A 198 1.83 0.33 8.96
N ALA A 199 2.22 -0.19 10.13
CA ALA A 199 2.62 0.62 11.27
C ALA A 199 3.74 -0.10 12.05
N PRO A 200 4.96 -0.19 11.50
CA PRO A 200 6.07 -0.93 12.07
C PRO A 200 6.68 -0.17 13.25
N LEU A 201 5.88 0.05 14.29
CA LEU A 201 6.20 0.86 15.46
C LEU A 201 6.58 0.01 16.68
N ASP A 202 6.32 -1.29 16.59
CA ASP A 202 6.58 -2.25 17.65
C ASP A 202 8.09 -2.50 17.79
N PRO A 203 8.61 -2.71 19.01
CA PRO A 203 10.01 -3.03 19.22
C PRO A 203 10.56 -4.22 18.42
N PHE A 204 9.73 -5.20 18.11
CA PHE A 204 10.12 -6.35 17.29
C PHE A 204 10.40 -5.93 15.85
N ASP A 205 9.50 -5.16 15.22
CA ASP A 205 9.67 -4.62 13.88
C ASP A 205 10.90 -3.73 13.77
N LEU A 206 11.02 -2.81 14.73
CA LEU A 206 12.17 -1.91 14.79
C LEU A 206 13.48 -2.68 15.01
N GLY A 207 13.44 -3.78 15.75
CA GLY A 207 14.60 -4.67 15.96
C GLY A 207 15.04 -5.36 14.66
N ILE A 208 14.09 -5.88 13.88
CA ILE A 208 14.37 -6.49 12.56
C ILE A 208 14.97 -5.43 11.62
N LEU A 209 14.31 -4.29 11.48
CA LEU A 209 14.78 -3.19 10.61
C LEU A 209 16.15 -2.67 11.04
N ALA A 210 16.39 -2.55 12.34
CA ALA A 210 17.69 -2.15 12.86
C ALA A 210 18.79 -3.16 12.53
N THR A 211 18.47 -4.44 12.46
CA THR A 211 19.43 -5.49 12.10
C THR A 211 19.78 -5.41 10.61
N ASP A 212 18.78 -5.23 9.76
CA ASP A 212 18.96 -5.10 8.31
C ASP A 212 19.77 -3.85 7.94
N HIS A 213 19.57 -2.73 8.67
CA HIS A 213 20.20 -1.45 8.37
C HIS A 213 21.50 -1.16 9.16
N ARG A 214 21.91 -2.04 10.08
CA ARG A 214 23.19 -1.86 10.82
C ARG A 214 24.44 -1.88 9.94
N GLN A 215 24.35 -2.47 8.76
CA GLN A 215 25.50 -2.68 7.85
C GLN A 215 25.51 -1.69 6.69
N THR A 216 24.54 -0.78 6.60
CA THR A 216 24.49 0.20 5.52
C THR A 216 25.20 1.49 5.94
N GLU A 217 26.25 1.86 5.22
CA GLU A 217 26.83 3.19 5.29
C GLU A 217 25.86 4.15 4.60
N GLY A 218 25.29 5.09 5.36
CA GLY A 218 24.33 6.05 4.81
C GLY A 218 23.57 6.84 5.87
N PRO A 219 22.67 7.74 5.46
CA PRO A 219 21.80 8.45 6.40
C PRO A 219 20.87 7.45 7.13
N PRO A 220 20.44 7.77 8.36
CA PRO A 220 19.52 6.93 9.09
C PRO A 220 18.26 6.61 8.27
N PHE A 221 17.83 5.35 8.29
CA PHE A 221 16.61 4.91 7.62
C PHE A 221 15.38 5.44 8.36
N LEU A 222 14.54 6.18 7.66
CA LEU A 222 13.31 6.73 8.23
C LEU A 222 12.17 5.71 8.11
N VAL A 223 11.82 5.09 9.21
CA VAL A 223 10.65 4.21 9.35
C VAL A 223 9.42 5.07 9.59
N SER A 224 8.30 4.77 8.94
CA SER A 224 7.04 5.46 9.17
C SER A 224 5.86 4.48 9.20
N GLU A 225 4.74 4.97 9.69
CA GLU A 225 3.45 4.33 9.51
C GLU A 225 2.68 5.00 8.35
N GLY A 226 1.73 4.27 7.77
CA GLY A 226 0.87 4.83 6.72
C GLY A 226 -0.02 3.81 6.07
N ALA A 227 -0.95 4.31 5.26
CA ALA A 227 -1.80 3.51 4.40
C ALA A 227 -2.10 4.24 3.10
N ALA A 228 -2.22 3.47 2.02
CA ALA A 228 -2.79 3.92 0.77
C ALA A 228 -3.69 2.84 0.20
N VAL A 229 -4.95 3.19 -0.07
CA VAL A 229 -5.93 2.32 -0.70
C VAL A 229 -6.46 3.01 -1.94
N TRP A 230 -6.56 2.27 -3.03
CA TRP A 230 -7.04 2.73 -4.31
C TRP A 230 -8.35 2.02 -4.66
N VAL A 231 -9.27 2.74 -5.25
CA VAL A 231 -10.43 2.16 -5.94
C VAL A 231 -10.04 1.91 -7.39
N LEU A 232 -10.02 0.66 -7.76
CA LEU A 232 -9.83 0.18 -9.12
C LEU A 232 -11.19 -0.15 -9.69
N GLU A 233 -11.48 0.31 -10.89
CA GLU A 233 -12.72 0.01 -11.61
C GLU A 233 -12.40 -0.44 -13.03
N GLU A 234 -13.25 -1.31 -13.55
CA GLU A 234 -13.27 -1.62 -14.96
C GLU A 234 -13.54 -0.31 -15.75
N ARG A 235 -12.81 -0.14 -16.87
CA ARG A 235 -12.75 1.14 -17.59
C ARG A 235 -14.13 1.61 -18.09
N GLU A 236 -14.87 0.71 -18.74
CA GLU A 236 -16.17 1.05 -19.29
C GLU A 236 -17.21 1.35 -18.21
N GLN A 237 -17.15 0.63 -17.09
CA GLN A 237 -18.00 0.91 -15.94
C GLN A 237 -17.70 2.30 -15.34
N ALA A 238 -16.42 2.62 -15.13
CA ALA A 238 -16.02 3.93 -14.65
C ALA A 238 -16.55 5.04 -15.57
N HIS A 239 -16.44 4.87 -16.90
CA HIS A 239 -16.98 5.82 -17.87
C HIS A 239 -18.51 5.88 -17.85
N ARG A 240 -19.23 4.72 -17.77
CA ARG A 240 -20.70 4.69 -17.72
C ARG A 240 -21.28 5.49 -16.56
N ARG A 241 -20.63 5.44 -15.39
CA ARG A 241 -21.06 6.23 -14.23
C ARG A 241 -20.50 7.65 -14.18
N GLY A 242 -19.70 8.07 -15.18
CA GLY A 242 -19.08 9.40 -15.22
C GLY A 242 -17.99 9.60 -14.17
N ALA A 243 -17.29 8.55 -13.77
CA ALA A 243 -16.23 8.63 -12.78
C ALA A 243 -15.08 9.54 -13.23
N ARG A 244 -14.46 10.24 -12.28
CA ARG A 244 -13.18 10.89 -12.49
C ARG A 244 -12.09 9.83 -12.56
N VAL A 245 -11.47 9.64 -13.70
CA VAL A 245 -10.34 8.73 -13.86
C VAL A 245 -9.06 9.43 -13.44
N LEU A 246 -8.37 8.90 -12.44
CA LEU A 246 -7.10 9.44 -11.92
C LEU A 246 -5.90 8.91 -12.70
N GLY A 247 -6.05 7.76 -13.34
CA GLY A 247 -5.05 7.09 -14.13
C GLY A 247 -5.42 5.63 -14.36
N GLU A 248 -4.56 4.90 -15.08
CA GLU A 248 -4.79 3.52 -15.45
C GLU A 248 -3.59 2.64 -15.11
N ILE A 249 -3.85 1.37 -14.75
CA ILE A 249 -2.84 0.31 -14.65
C ILE A 249 -2.87 -0.43 -15.98
N HIS A 250 -1.74 -0.52 -16.64
CA HIS A 250 -1.59 -1.18 -17.94
C HIS A 250 -0.85 -2.49 -17.88
N GLY A 251 -0.19 -2.78 -16.77
CA GLY A 251 0.53 -4.04 -16.62
C GLY A 251 1.02 -4.26 -15.20
N TYR A 252 1.15 -5.53 -14.84
CA TYR A 252 1.67 -5.98 -13.56
C TYR A 252 2.51 -7.24 -13.75
N ALA A 253 3.58 -7.34 -13.00
CA ALA A 253 4.30 -8.59 -12.80
C ALA A 253 5.02 -8.59 -11.45
N SER A 254 5.18 -9.79 -10.90
CA SER A 254 6.02 -10.02 -9.72
C SER A 254 7.05 -11.13 -10.01
N ALA A 255 8.17 -11.08 -9.32
CA ALA A 255 9.23 -12.09 -9.46
C ALA A 255 9.97 -12.29 -8.14
N ALA A 256 10.32 -13.54 -7.87
CA ALA A 256 11.17 -13.90 -6.72
C ALA A 256 12.66 -13.83 -7.10
N ALA A 257 13.50 -13.48 -6.13
CA ALA A 257 14.95 -13.60 -6.28
C ALA A 257 15.39 -15.05 -6.06
N ILE A 258 15.66 -15.74 -7.14
CA ILE A 258 16.14 -17.13 -7.10
C ILE A 258 17.66 -17.11 -6.87
N GLY A 259 18.13 -17.84 -5.86
CA GLY A 259 19.56 -17.90 -5.54
C GLY A 259 20.18 -16.55 -5.15
N GLY A 260 19.37 -15.62 -4.63
CA GLY A 260 19.83 -14.28 -4.25
C GLY A 260 19.92 -13.26 -5.38
N ASP A 261 19.49 -13.62 -6.62
CA ASP A 261 19.48 -12.72 -7.79
C ASP A 261 18.35 -11.66 -7.72
N ALA A 262 18.50 -10.69 -6.83
CA ALA A 262 17.55 -9.57 -6.71
C ALA A 262 17.49 -8.70 -7.99
N ALA A 263 18.62 -8.50 -8.67
CA ALA A 263 18.68 -7.75 -9.92
C ALA A 263 17.92 -8.47 -11.04
N GLY A 264 18.04 -9.79 -11.13
CA GLY A 264 17.27 -10.60 -12.07
C GLY A 264 15.78 -10.61 -11.76
N ALA A 265 15.38 -10.69 -10.48
CA ALA A 265 13.99 -10.57 -10.07
C ALA A 265 13.41 -9.23 -10.52
N ARG A 266 14.13 -8.12 -10.30
CA ARG A 266 13.72 -6.79 -10.75
C ARG A 266 13.55 -6.71 -12.26
N ARG A 267 14.52 -7.24 -13.06
CA ARG A 267 14.41 -7.27 -14.52
C ARG A 267 13.20 -8.06 -14.98
N ARG A 268 12.92 -9.22 -14.39
CA ARG A 268 11.76 -10.05 -14.75
C ARG A 268 10.43 -9.35 -14.41
N ALA A 269 10.32 -8.74 -13.22
CA ALA A 269 9.10 -8.00 -12.82
C ALA A 269 8.85 -6.80 -13.74
N VAL A 270 9.86 -5.97 -13.99
CA VAL A 270 9.76 -4.81 -14.89
C VAL A 270 9.44 -5.24 -16.32
N GLY A 271 10.16 -6.24 -16.87
CA GLY A 271 9.93 -6.75 -18.20
C GLY A 271 8.54 -7.37 -18.37
N GLY A 272 8.03 -8.09 -17.37
CA GLY A 272 6.68 -8.64 -17.35
C GLY A 272 5.60 -7.57 -17.31
N ALA A 273 5.76 -6.54 -16.46
CA ALA A 273 4.81 -5.43 -16.39
C ALA A 273 4.73 -4.63 -17.70
N ILE A 274 5.87 -4.41 -18.36
CA ILE A 274 5.92 -3.75 -19.68
C ILE A 274 5.33 -4.67 -20.76
N GLY A 275 5.64 -5.97 -20.76
CA GLY A 275 5.12 -6.94 -21.72
C GLY A 275 3.60 -7.08 -21.68
N ALA A 276 2.99 -6.95 -20.52
CA ALA A 276 1.54 -6.98 -20.36
C ALA A 276 0.82 -5.83 -21.08
N ILE A 277 1.50 -4.70 -21.31
CA ILE A 277 0.94 -3.54 -22.05
C ILE A 277 0.63 -3.92 -23.49
N GLY A 278 1.53 -4.68 -24.13
CA GLY A 278 1.33 -5.17 -25.52
C GLY A 278 0.20 -6.19 -25.65
N ALA A 279 -0.04 -7.00 -24.63
CA ALA A 279 -1.08 -8.02 -24.61
C ALA A 279 -2.49 -7.49 -24.41
N SER A 280 -2.63 -6.34 -23.76
CA SER A 280 -3.94 -5.70 -23.45
C SER A 280 -4.54 -4.85 -24.59
N GLY A 281 -4.02 -4.94 -25.83
CA GLY A 281 -4.61 -4.30 -27.02
C GLY A 281 -4.31 -2.80 -27.15
N GLY A 282 -3.37 -2.27 -26.42
CA GLY A 282 -2.83 -0.93 -26.61
C GLY A 282 -2.04 -0.88 -27.95
N SER A 283 -2.32 0.11 -28.79
CA SER A 283 -1.75 0.26 -30.13
C SER A 283 -0.23 -0.01 -30.19
N GLU A 284 0.17 -0.84 -31.09
CA GLU A 284 1.54 -1.39 -31.28
C GLU A 284 2.67 -0.35 -31.45
N ALA A 285 2.37 0.94 -31.49
CA ALA A 285 3.33 1.96 -31.94
C ALA A 285 4.19 2.59 -30.86
N SER A 286 4.10 2.21 -29.58
CA SER A 286 4.78 3.00 -28.54
C SER A 286 5.36 2.23 -27.34
N GLY A 287 5.45 0.90 -27.40
CA GLY A 287 5.77 0.07 -26.22
C GLY A 287 7.06 0.46 -25.48
N ASP A 288 8.14 0.74 -26.18
CA ASP A 288 9.45 0.90 -25.52
C ASP A 288 9.82 2.34 -25.12
N ALA A 289 9.57 3.34 -25.98
CA ALA A 289 10.04 4.69 -25.74
C ALA A 289 9.24 5.43 -24.66
N ARG A 290 7.94 5.15 -24.55
CA ARG A 290 7.02 5.78 -23.57
C ARG A 290 7.34 5.39 -22.12
N TRP A 291 7.76 4.13 -21.92
CA TRP A 291 8.04 3.57 -20.60
C TRP A 291 9.51 3.67 -20.19
N GLN A 292 10.41 3.71 -21.16
CA GLN A 292 11.85 3.90 -20.93
C GLN A 292 12.21 5.35 -20.55
N GLY A 293 11.43 6.34 -21.02
CA GLY A 293 11.64 7.77 -20.72
C GLY A 293 11.10 8.25 -19.38
N SER A 294 10.26 7.48 -18.72
CA SER A 294 9.56 7.89 -17.48
C SER A 294 10.38 7.71 -16.19
N VAL A 295 11.66 7.37 -16.28
CA VAL A 295 12.57 7.32 -15.12
C VAL A 295 12.94 8.73 -14.61
N GLY A 296 12.56 9.77 -15.34
CA GLY A 296 12.78 11.18 -14.97
C GLY A 296 11.64 11.80 -14.14
N ALA A 297 11.26 11.16 -13.03
CA ALA A 297 10.27 11.74 -12.12
C ALA A 297 10.83 12.98 -11.41
N ALA A 298 9.98 13.98 -11.18
CA ALA A 298 10.34 15.22 -10.49
C ALA A 298 10.82 14.96 -9.04
N THR A 299 10.33 13.89 -8.44
CA THR A 299 10.72 13.45 -7.09
C THR A 299 11.20 11.99 -7.15
N THR A 300 12.41 11.71 -6.69
CA THR A 300 12.92 10.34 -6.71
C THR A 300 12.26 9.49 -5.62
N ARG A 301 12.25 8.15 -5.80
CA ARG A 301 11.78 7.21 -4.78
C ARG A 301 12.53 7.41 -3.45
N GLU A 302 13.84 7.59 -3.54
CA GLU A 302 14.69 7.80 -2.37
C GLU A 302 14.32 9.08 -1.62
N GLU A 303 13.99 10.17 -2.33
CA GLU A 303 13.51 11.41 -1.71
C GLU A 303 12.16 11.21 -1.03
N ILE A 304 11.22 10.47 -1.64
CA ILE A 304 9.93 10.18 -1.03
C ILE A 304 10.16 9.45 0.30
N HIS A 305 10.93 8.37 0.28
CA HIS A 305 11.18 7.56 1.48
C HIS A 305 12.03 8.31 2.52
N HIS A 306 12.98 9.14 2.09
CA HIS A 306 13.80 9.93 3.01
C HIS A 306 13.00 11.01 3.74
N ARG A 307 11.97 11.57 3.12
CA ARG A 307 11.20 12.69 3.67
C ARG A 307 9.89 12.24 4.34
N LEU A 308 9.17 11.32 3.74
CA LEU A 308 7.90 10.81 4.24
C LEU A 308 8.10 9.64 5.21
N GLY A 309 9.18 8.89 5.03
CA GLY A 309 9.44 7.64 5.70
C GLY A 309 8.94 6.43 4.90
N HIS A 310 9.48 5.27 5.24
CA HIS A 310 9.15 4.00 4.62
C HIS A 310 8.13 3.24 5.47
N ALA A 311 6.90 3.13 4.98
CA ALA A 311 5.78 2.46 5.66
C ALA A 311 5.58 1.02 5.14
N LEU A 312 6.67 0.25 4.98
CA LEU A 312 6.68 -1.14 4.52
C LEU A 312 5.66 -1.41 3.39
N ALA A 313 4.65 -2.26 3.63
CA ALA A 313 3.67 -2.63 2.62
C ALA A 313 2.86 -1.44 2.05
N ALA A 314 2.71 -0.35 2.80
CA ALA A 314 2.06 0.85 2.30
C ALA A 314 2.97 1.70 1.38
N ALA A 315 4.29 1.50 1.41
CA ALA A 315 5.24 2.37 0.71
C ALA A 315 5.00 2.44 -0.80
N GLY A 316 4.83 1.30 -1.47
CA GLY A 316 4.55 1.24 -2.90
C GLY A 316 3.24 1.93 -3.30
N PRO A 317 2.09 1.60 -2.70
CA PRO A 317 0.82 2.29 -2.95
C PRO A 317 0.87 3.80 -2.68
N ILE A 318 1.57 4.26 -1.64
CA ILE A 318 1.78 5.69 -1.36
C ILE A 318 2.61 6.34 -2.48
N GLU A 319 3.73 5.75 -2.84
CA GLU A 319 4.58 6.22 -3.95
C GLU A 319 3.78 6.31 -5.25
N GLY A 320 3.05 5.25 -5.59
CA GLY A 320 2.22 5.22 -6.79
C GLY A 320 1.16 6.32 -6.83
N ALA A 321 0.52 6.62 -5.70
CA ALA A 321 -0.45 7.72 -5.59
C ALA A 321 0.21 9.09 -5.84
N ILE A 322 1.43 9.30 -5.37
CA ILE A 322 2.22 10.51 -5.62
C ILE A 322 2.57 10.60 -7.11
N ARG A 323 3.01 9.49 -7.73
CA ARG A 323 3.34 9.41 -9.15
C ARG A 323 2.15 9.71 -10.06
N LEU A 324 0.98 9.16 -9.74
CA LEU A 324 -0.24 9.46 -10.50
C LEU A 324 -0.59 10.94 -10.47
N ALA A 325 -0.43 11.59 -9.34
CA ALA A 325 -0.65 13.02 -9.23
C ALA A 325 0.39 13.83 -10.04
N GLU A 326 1.66 13.40 -10.12
CA GLU A 326 2.68 13.99 -11.00
C GLU A 326 2.33 13.82 -12.48
N LEU A 327 1.90 12.61 -12.88
CA LEU A 327 1.49 12.32 -14.25
C LEU A 327 0.29 13.15 -14.70
N ALA A 328 -0.67 13.36 -13.80
CA ALA A 328 -1.85 14.18 -14.10
C ALA A 328 -1.50 15.64 -14.39
N GLU A 329 -0.48 16.21 -13.74
CA GLU A 329 -0.03 17.59 -14.01
C GLU A 329 0.78 17.73 -15.30
N THR A 330 1.61 16.73 -15.62
CA THR A 330 2.48 16.75 -16.80
C THR A 330 1.73 16.43 -18.10
N SER A 331 0.55 15.82 -18.02
CA SER A 331 -0.30 15.47 -19.17
C SER A 331 -0.79 16.66 -20.01
N GLY A 332 -0.27 17.88 -19.75
CA GLY A 332 -0.56 19.12 -20.47
C GLY A 332 0.01 19.21 -21.87
N THR A 333 1.09 18.55 -22.20
CA THR A 333 1.91 18.82 -23.39
C THR A 333 2.31 17.58 -24.21
N ALA A 334 2.02 16.36 -23.77
CA ALA A 334 2.40 15.12 -24.43
C ALA A 334 1.28 14.06 -24.37
N PRO A 335 1.29 13.01 -25.22
CA PRO A 335 0.45 11.83 -25.03
C PRO A 335 0.64 11.30 -23.61
N ALA A 336 -0.44 10.77 -23.00
CA ALA A 336 -0.48 10.40 -21.58
C ALA A 336 0.83 9.78 -21.11
N ALA A 337 1.54 10.46 -20.21
CA ALA A 337 2.83 10.02 -19.72
C ALA A 337 2.63 8.73 -18.89
N GLY A 338 3.51 7.76 -19.06
CA GLY A 338 3.52 6.52 -18.29
C GLY A 338 4.64 6.49 -17.26
N GLY A 339 4.47 5.72 -16.21
CA GLY A 339 5.47 5.52 -15.17
C GLY A 339 5.49 4.07 -14.66
N LEU A 340 6.63 3.64 -14.16
CA LEU A 340 6.78 2.34 -13.50
C LEU A 340 6.86 2.53 -11.99
N LEU A 341 5.98 1.87 -11.27
CA LEU A 341 6.09 1.66 -9.84
C LEU A 341 6.77 0.32 -9.59
N VAL A 342 7.90 0.32 -8.93
CA VAL A 342 8.68 -0.90 -8.64
C VAL A 342 8.90 -0.99 -7.14
N ALA A 343 8.40 -2.05 -6.51
CA ALA A 343 8.67 -2.38 -5.12
C ALA A 343 9.65 -3.55 -5.02
N VAL A 344 10.57 -3.49 -4.07
CA VAL A 344 11.56 -4.54 -3.81
C VAL A 344 11.49 -4.90 -2.33
N GLY A 345 11.33 -6.18 -2.04
CA GLY A 345 11.30 -6.72 -0.68
C GLY A 345 12.69 -7.05 -0.15
N THR A 346 12.77 -7.29 1.15
CA THR A 346 14.02 -7.56 1.89
C THR A 346 14.74 -8.82 1.40
N LEU A 347 14.01 -9.80 0.90
CA LEU A 347 14.58 -11.02 0.31
C LEU A 347 14.84 -10.89 -1.20
N GLY A 348 14.76 -9.67 -1.76
CA GLY A 348 15.02 -9.38 -3.16
C GLY A 348 13.89 -9.75 -4.12
N GLN A 349 12.72 -10.17 -3.61
CA GLN A 349 11.53 -10.29 -4.45
C GLN A 349 11.12 -8.90 -4.97
N CYS A 350 10.46 -8.86 -6.12
CA CYS A 350 10.13 -7.61 -6.79
C CYS A 350 8.71 -7.66 -7.36
N ALA A 351 7.98 -6.55 -7.26
CA ALA A 351 6.72 -6.31 -7.93
C ALA A 351 6.79 -5.01 -8.74
N ALA A 352 6.21 -5.00 -9.93
CA ALA A 352 6.20 -3.84 -10.81
C ALA A 352 4.80 -3.60 -11.40
N LEU A 353 4.37 -2.35 -11.42
CA LEU A 353 3.15 -1.88 -12.06
C LEU A 353 3.49 -0.83 -13.12
N ALA A 354 2.88 -0.94 -14.28
CA ALA A 354 2.90 0.09 -15.32
C ALA A 354 1.68 1.00 -15.16
N LEU A 355 1.92 2.26 -14.85
CA LEU A 355 0.89 3.28 -14.58
C LEU A 355 0.86 4.31 -15.70
N ALA A 356 -0.33 4.76 -16.12
CA ALA A 356 -0.50 5.91 -16.99
C ALA A 356 -1.39 6.96 -16.33
N GLY A 357 -1.12 8.23 -16.61
CA GLY A 357 -1.97 9.33 -16.23
C GLY A 357 -3.33 9.28 -16.95
N PRO A 358 -4.30 10.12 -16.54
CA PRO A 358 -5.64 10.13 -17.14
C PRO A 358 -5.59 10.53 -18.61
N GLU A 359 -6.36 9.84 -19.44
CA GLU A 359 -6.59 10.28 -20.83
C GLU A 359 -7.38 11.59 -20.83
N ARG A 360 -6.95 12.54 -21.64
CA ARG A 360 -7.76 13.73 -21.89
C ARG A 360 -8.95 13.37 -22.77
N PRO A 361 -10.15 13.94 -22.49
CA PRO A 361 -11.22 13.88 -23.47
C PRO A 361 -10.70 14.53 -24.77
N THR A 362 -10.67 13.75 -25.84
CA THR A 362 -10.43 14.29 -27.18
C THR A 362 -11.44 15.39 -27.40
N ARG A 363 -11.00 16.65 -27.56
CA ARG A 363 -11.88 17.71 -28.05
C ARG A 363 -12.49 17.20 -29.36
N ARG A 364 -13.78 16.91 -29.38
CA ARG A 364 -14.50 16.75 -30.62
C ARG A 364 -14.18 18.01 -31.43
N ARG A 365 -13.57 17.86 -32.58
CA ARG A 365 -13.54 18.95 -33.57
C ARG A 365 -14.99 19.31 -33.78
N SER A 366 -15.40 20.48 -33.30
CA SER A 366 -16.65 21.08 -33.73
C SER A 366 -16.54 21.16 -35.23
N ASP A 367 -17.47 20.53 -35.93
CA ASP A 367 -17.62 20.63 -37.37
C ASP A 367 -17.57 22.09 -37.77
N GLU A 368 -16.47 22.53 -38.34
CA GLU A 368 -16.42 23.63 -39.27
C GLU A 368 -17.03 23.13 -40.58
N SER A 369 -18.34 23.04 -40.64
CA SER A 369 -19.11 22.94 -41.89
C SER A 369 -20.44 23.64 -41.69
N ASP A 370 -20.38 24.98 -41.74
CA ASP A 370 -21.46 25.82 -42.20
C ASP A 370 -20.88 27.21 -42.47
N ALA A 371 -20.28 27.34 -43.68
CA ALA A 371 -20.14 28.59 -44.37
C ALA A 371 -19.86 28.28 -45.84
N GLY A 372 -20.92 28.20 -46.59
CA GLY A 372 -20.93 28.09 -48.04
C GLY A 372 -22.29 28.44 -48.58
#